data_8bd0cac1ee73192da7c1aa99ae2807c9
#
_entry.id   8bd0cac1ee73192da7c1aa99ae2807c9
#
_cell.length_a   1.000
_cell.length_b   1.000
_cell.length_c   1.000
_cell.angle_alpha   90.00
_cell.angle_beta   90.00
_cell.angle_gamma   90.00
#
_symmetry.space_group_name_H-M   'P 1'
#
loop_
_entity.id
_entity.type
_entity.pdbx_description
1 polymer ?
#
loop_
_entity_poly.entity_id
_entity_poly.type
_entity_poly.pdbx_seq_one_letter_code
_entity_poly.pdbx_strand_id
1 'polypeptide(L)'
;MYQNDTVNDTYVSETHDESEEIKIGLVSNCKKLNVREKPTVEAPVVCEIVCQTELMIDEKESTEEFYKVCTAAGVEGFCMKKFIAIQP
;
A
#
# COMPACT_ATOMS: atom_id res chain seq x y z
N MET A 1 -26.38 -17.89 19.11
CA MET A 1 -26.15 -18.12 18.97
C MET A 1 -25.74 -17.87 19.03
N TYR A 2 -25.87 -17.84 19.46
CA TYR A 2 -25.48 -17.54 19.43
C TYR A 2 -24.96 -17.03 19.21
N GLN A 3 -24.80 -16.47 18.75
CA GLN A 3 -24.42 -16.26 18.50
C GLN A 3 -23.91 -15.87 18.31
N ASN A 4 -24.06 -15.63 18.23
CA ASN A 4 -23.65 -15.53 18.01
C ASN A 4 -23.25 -15.15 17.87
N ASP A 5 -23.30 -14.90 17.61
CA ASP A 5 -22.97 -14.84 17.35
C ASP A 5 -22.54 -14.36 17.15
N THR A 6 -22.56 -14.22 17.08
CA THR A 6 -22.16 -14.07 16.75
C THR A 6 -21.72 -13.56 16.57
N VAL A 7 -21.66 -13.40 16.48
CA VAL A 7 -21.17 -13.19 16.23
C VAL A 7 -20.71 -12.69 16.07
N ASN A 8 -20.65 -12.61 15.97
CA ASN A 8 -20.21 -12.42 15.78
C ASN A 8 -19.74 -11.90 15.63
N ASP A 9 -19.67 -11.83 15.56
CA ASP A 9 -19.18 -11.51 15.38
C ASP A 9 -18.60 -11.01 15.26
N THR A 10 -18.54 -10.89 15.35
CA THR A 10 -17.96 -10.58 15.14
C THR A 10 -17.37 -10.18 15.12
N TYR A 11 -17.20 -10.08 15.02
CA TYR A 11 -16.61 -9.79 14.92
C TYR A 11 -15.94 -9.25 14.70
N VAL A 12 -15.87 -9.07 14.67
CA VAL A 12 -15.29 -8.57 14.48
C VAL A 12 -14.75 -7.92 14.34
N SER A 13 -14.73 -7.75 14.43
CA SER A 13 -14.31 -7.17 14.22
C SER A 13 -13.88 -6.44 14.33
N GLU A 14 -13.79 -6.37 14.59
CA GLU A 14 -13.49 -5.72 14.59
C GLU A 14 -12.68 -5.16 14.63
N THR A 15 -12.49 -5.22 14.72
CA THR A 15 -11.78 -4.68 14.61
C THR A 15 -11.04 -4.36 14.34
N HIS A 16 -10.86 -4.16 13.79
CA HIS A 16 -10.39 -3.74 13.23
C HIS A 16 -9.92 -2.92 12.97
N ASP A 17 -9.61 -2.72 12.83
CA ASP A 17 -9.34 -1.93 12.76
C ASP A 17 -8.73 -0.88 12.15
N GLU A 18 -8.86 0.06 12.09
CA GLU A 18 -8.56 1.28 11.38
C GLU A 18 -7.10 1.57 11.35
N SER A 19 -6.36 1.08 12.23
CA SER A 19 -4.91 1.13 12.15
C SER A 19 -4.40 0.33 10.97
N GLU A 20 -5.27 -0.44 10.38
CA GLU A 20 -4.96 -1.26 9.21
C GLU A 20 -5.43 -0.61 7.92
N GLU A 21 -5.72 0.67 7.96
CA GLU A 21 -6.27 1.35 6.82
C GLU A 21 -5.34 1.31 5.62
N ILE A 22 -5.86 0.90 4.49
CA ILE A 22 -5.13 0.85 3.23
C ILE A 22 -5.61 1.98 2.35
N LYS A 23 -4.69 2.74 1.81
CA LYS A 23 -5.02 3.83 0.91
C LYS A 23 -4.64 3.47 -0.50
N ILE A 24 -5.28 4.11 -1.45
CA ILE A 24 -4.99 3.90 -2.87
C ILE A 24 -4.18 5.09 -3.36
N GLY A 25 -3.07 4.80 -4.04
CA GLY A 25 -2.26 5.83 -4.65
C GLY A 25 -2.16 5.61 -6.14
N LEU A 26 -1.93 6.70 -6.86
CA LEU A 26 -1.70 6.64 -8.30
C LEU A 26 -0.28 7.10 -8.60
N VAL A 27 0.39 6.38 -9.47
CA VAL A 27 1.70 6.79 -9.95
C VAL A 27 1.54 8.06 -10.79
N SER A 28 2.29 9.10 -10.47
CA SER A 28 2.18 10.39 -11.14
C SER A 28 3.55 11.06 -11.23
N ASN A 29 3.63 12.09 -12.08
CA ASN A 29 4.83 12.90 -12.25
C ASN A 29 6.03 12.11 -12.77
N CYS A 30 5.79 11.00 -13.43
CA CYS A 30 6.83 10.20 -14.05
C CYS A 30 6.19 9.25 -15.05
N LYS A 31 6.98 8.79 -16.00
CA LYS A 31 6.48 7.81 -16.95
C LYS A 31 6.51 6.41 -16.35
N LYS A 32 7.55 6.13 -15.60
CA LYS A 32 7.74 4.84 -14.96
C LYS A 32 8.26 5.06 -13.56
N LEU A 33 7.93 4.17 -12.67
CA LEU A 33 8.34 4.25 -11.28
C LEU A 33 8.89 2.91 -10.85
N ASN A 34 10.05 2.95 -10.22
CA ASN A 34 10.67 1.73 -9.70
C ASN A 34 10.04 1.34 -8.38
N VAL A 35 9.69 0.06 -8.26
CA VAL A 35 9.31 -0.52 -6.98
C VAL A 35 10.56 -1.20 -6.45
N ARG A 36 11.03 -0.76 -5.28
CA ARG A 36 12.28 -1.24 -4.73
C ARG A 36 12.05 -2.16 -3.56
N GLU A 37 13.03 -3.01 -3.33
CA GLU A 37 12.93 -4.00 -2.25
C GLU A 37 12.96 -3.35 -0.87
N LYS A 38 13.65 -2.22 -0.75
CA LYS A 38 13.79 -1.50 0.51
C LYS A 38 13.57 -0.02 0.27
N PRO A 39 13.27 0.75 1.33
CA PRO A 39 12.95 2.18 1.17
C PRO A 39 14.22 3.03 0.99
N THR A 40 14.96 2.76 -0.04
CA THR A 40 16.15 3.52 -0.38
C THR A 40 16.40 3.41 -1.88
N VAL A 41 16.96 4.49 -2.45
CA VAL A 41 17.24 4.50 -3.89
C VAL A 41 18.34 3.53 -4.28
N GLU A 42 19.06 3.01 -3.31
CA GLU A 42 20.13 2.05 -3.57
C GLU A 42 19.66 0.61 -3.54
N ALA A 43 18.41 0.38 -3.14
CA ALA A 43 17.89 -0.97 -3.07
C ALA A 43 17.63 -1.53 -4.46
N PRO A 44 17.69 -2.86 -4.60
CA PRO A 44 17.34 -3.48 -5.87
C PRO A 44 15.92 -3.14 -6.30
N VAL A 45 15.73 -3.03 -7.61
CA VAL A 45 14.41 -2.77 -8.18
C VAL A 45 13.70 -4.09 -8.37
N VAL A 46 12.53 -4.22 -7.76
CA VAL A 46 11.72 -5.43 -7.86
C VAL A 46 10.97 -5.44 -9.19
N CYS A 47 10.40 -4.30 -9.57
CA CYS A 47 9.71 -4.17 -10.83
C CYS A 47 9.53 -2.68 -11.14
N GLU A 48 9.10 -2.40 -12.38
CA GLU A 48 8.75 -1.06 -12.81
C GLU A 48 7.25 -0.99 -13.06
N ILE A 49 6.65 0.15 -12.73
CA ILE A 49 5.24 0.38 -13.00
C ILE A 49 5.10 1.69 -13.73
N VAL A 50 4.02 1.82 -14.50
CA VAL A 50 3.86 2.99 -15.36
C VAL A 50 2.98 4.03 -14.69
N CYS A 51 3.01 5.24 -15.24
CA CYS A 51 2.19 6.34 -14.75
C CYS A 51 0.73 5.93 -14.74
N GLN A 52 -0.02 6.40 -13.74
CA GLN A 52 -1.45 6.14 -13.56
C GLN A 52 -1.75 4.74 -13.03
N THR A 53 -0.74 3.95 -12.72
CA THR A 53 -0.96 2.65 -12.08
C THR A 53 -1.45 2.86 -10.67
N GLU A 54 -2.48 2.12 -10.28
CA GLU A 54 -2.99 2.17 -8.91
C GLU A 54 -2.20 1.23 -8.02
N LEU A 55 -1.93 1.69 -6.81
CA LEU A 55 -1.18 0.93 -5.82
C LEU A 55 -1.93 0.97 -4.50
N MET A 56 -1.85 -0.11 -3.76
CA MET A 56 -2.30 -0.11 -2.39
C MET A 56 -1.15 0.40 -1.53
N ILE A 57 -1.44 1.35 -0.66
CA ILE A 57 -0.44 2.02 0.17
C ILE A 57 -0.62 1.59 1.62
N ASP A 58 0.45 1.08 2.22
CA ASP A 58 0.46 0.73 3.64
C ASP A 58 1.27 1.78 4.37
N GLU A 59 0.58 2.74 4.98
CA GLU A 59 1.27 3.85 5.62
C GLU A 59 2.04 3.43 6.86
N LYS A 60 1.63 2.35 7.51
CA LYS A 60 2.33 1.89 8.71
C LYS A 60 3.75 1.42 8.39
N GLU A 61 3.94 0.85 7.21
CA GLU A 61 5.25 0.36 6.80
C GLU A 61 6.01 1.38 6.00
N SER A 62 5.41 2.54 5.75
CA SER A 62 6.04 3.58 4.94
C SER A 62 7.07 4.35 5.75
N THR A 63 8.05 4.91 5.05
CA THR A 63 9.05 5.77 5.68
C THR A 63 8.78 7.22 5.29
N GLU A 64 9.69 8.10 5.68
CA GLU A 64 9.53 9.51 5.41
C GLU A 64 9.48 9.81 3.92
N GLU A 65 10.28 9.13 3.13
CA GLU A 65 10.40 9.40 1.70
C GLU A 65 9.81 8.32 0.80
N PHE A 66 9.47 7.16 1.35
CA PHE A 66 8.98 6.03 0.56
C PHE A 66 7.68 5.51 1.14
N TYR A 67 6.74 5.18 0.23
CA TYR A 67 5.55 4.43 0.61
C TYR A 67 5.80 2.95 0.46
N LYS A 68 5.30 2.16 1.42
CA LYS A 68 5.21 0.72 1.22
C LYS A 68 3.99 0.49 0.32
N VAL A 69 4.21 -0.20 -0.79
CA VAL A 69 3.16 -0.38 -1.80
C VAL A 69 2.97 -1.84 -2.15
N CYS A 70 1.79 -2.14 -2.66
CA CYS A 70 1.48 -3.45 -3.21
C CYS A 70 0.75 -3.24 -4.52
N THR A 71 1.23 -3.88 -5.58
CA THR A 71 0.62 -3.75 -6.89
C THR A 71 -0.57 -4.68 -7.01
N ALA A 72 -1.37 -4.49 -8.06
CA ALA A 72 -2.51 -5.38 -8.32
C ALA A 72 -2.05 -6.81 -8.57
N ALA A 73 -0.82 -6.98 -9.02
CA ALA A 73 -0.27 -8.32 -9.26
C ALA A 73 0.29 -8.95 -7.99
N GLY A 74 0.23 -8.24 -6.86
CA GLY A 74 0.70 -8.79 -5.60
C GLY A 74 2.17 -8.55 -5.31
N VAL A 75 2.82 -7.69 -6.08
CA VAL A 75 4.23 -7.36 -5.86
C VAL A 75 4.32 -6.29 -4.78
N GLU A 76 5.12 -6.54 -3.75
CA GLU A 76 5.29 -5.60 -2.65
C GLU A 76 6.67 -4.95 -2.72
N GLY A 77 6.72 -3.70 -2.29
CA GLY A 77 7.98 -2.99 -2.26
C GLY A 77 7.79 -1.56 -1.82
N PHE A 78 8.75 -0.71 -2.18
CA PHE A 78 8.75 0.69 -1.77
C PHE A 78 8.93 1.60 -2.98
N CYS A 79 8.15 2.68 -3.00
CA CYS A 79 8.22 3.69 -4.05
C CYS A 79 8.34 5.07 -3.41
N MET A 80 9.04 5.98 -4.10
CA MET A 80 9.20 7.33 -3.58
C MET A 80 7.86 8.05 -3.53
N LYS A 81 7.60 8.70 -2.41
CA LYS A 81 6.32 9.36 -2.19
C LYS A 81 6.04 10.46 -3.21
N LYS A 82 7.06 11.15 -3.69
CA LYS A 82 6.84 12.26 -4.60
C LYS A 82 6.25 11.84 -5.94
N PHE A 83 6.29 10.56 -6.25
CA PHE A 83 5.72 10.06 -7.49
C PHE A 83 4.40 9.34 -7.29
N ILE A 84 3.79 9.50 -6.14
CA ILE A 84 2.52 8.84 -5.83
C ILE A 84 1.54 9.86 -5.28
N ALA A 85 0.37 9.93 -5.91
CA ALA A 85 -0.71 10.80 -5.44
C ALA A 85 -1.74 9.94 -4.73
N ILE A 86 -1.92 10.21 -3.43
CA ILE A 86 -2.89 9.46 -2.64
C ILE A 86 -4.31 9.87 -3.06
N GLN A 87 -5.16 8.90 -3.29
CA GLN A 87 -6.54 9.16 -3.66
C GLN A 87 -7.38 9.38 -2.41
N PRO A 88 -8.31 10.36 -2.43
CA PRO A 88 -9.15 10.65 -1.27
C PRO A 88 -10.14 9.55 -0.98
#